data_8020df1f3cbf05ef227ffd74e1d10540
#
_entry.id   8020df1f3cbf05ef227ffd74e1d10540
#
_cell.length_a   1.000
_cell.length_b   1.000
_cell.length_c   1.000
_cell.angle_alpha   90.00
_cell.angle_beta   90.00
_cell.angle_gamma   90.00
#
_symmetry.space_group_name_H-M   'P 1'
#
loop_
_entity.id
_entity.type
_entity.pdbx_description
1 polymer ?
#
loop_
_entity_poly.entity_id
_entity_poly.type
_entity_poly.pdbx_seq_one_letter_code
_entity_poly.pdbx_strand_id
1 'polypeptide(L)'
;MKVLITDGLSKQGQEILKDAGIDFDVQYYEPEDLIKAIPEYDCVLVRSATKIPKEVIDAGSKLKVIARGGAGIDNIDHAYAKTKGIPTLNTPAANSASVAELAIAHMFALARFLHQSNLTMREGKWEKKKYKGIELAGKTLGLVGCGKIGQLTAEKAIGLGMKVIACDPVVTETCMNIKLMPFEEVLKEADFISLHVPKMKEALIGKKEIEKMKDGVYIINCARGG
;
A
#
# COMPACT_ATOMS: atom_id res chain seq x y z
N MET A 1 -6.82 -30.44 -6.14
CA MET A 1 -6.20 -29.36 -5.32
C MET A 1 -7.33 -28.69 -4.55
N LYS A 2 -7.19 -28.59 -3.24
CA LYS A 2 -8.19 -27.95 -2.37
C LYS A 2 -7.60 -26.65 -1.79
N VAL A 3 -8.34 -25.54 -1.96
CA VAL A 3 -7.89 -24.20 -1.57
C VAL A 3 -8.72 -23.69 -0.38
N LEU A 4 -8.06 -23.18 0.66
CA LEU A 4 -8.71 -22.42 1.71
C LEU A 4 -8.62 -20.93 1.40
N ILE A 5 -9.74 -20.23 1.40
CA ILE A 5 -9.85 -18.78 1.21
C ILE A 5 -10.33 -18.16 2.52
N THR A 6 -9.44 -17.51 3.27
CA THR A 6 -9.76 -17.05 4.62
C THR A 6 -10.38 -15.65 4.65
N ASP A 7 -9.93 -14.74 3.80
CA ASP A 7 -10.31 -13.32 3.86
C ASP A 7 -11.33 -12.94 2.77
N GLY A 8 -12.02 -13.95 2.23
CA GLY A 8 -13.00 -13.78 1.17
C GLY A 8 -12.39 -13.60 -0.22
N LEU A 9 -13.20 -13.88 -1.23
CA LEU A 9 -12.88 -13.71 -2.66
C LEU A 9 -14.14 -13.24 -3.38
N SER A 10 -13.97 -12.36 -4.38
CA SER A 10 -15.08 -11.89 -5.21
C SER A 10 -15.79 -13.06 -5.91
N LYS A 11 -17.07 -12.89 -6.25
CA LYS A 11 -17.82 -13.90 -7.01
C LYS A 11 -17.08 -14.28 -8.30
N GLN A 12 -16.60 -13.30 -9.04
CA GLN A 12 -15.81 -13.53 -10.24
C GLN A 12 -14.55 -14.37 -9.98
N GLY A 13 -13.82 -14.10 -8.88
CA GLY A 13 -12.65 -14.90 -8.50
C GLY A 13 -13.03 -16.35 -8.14
N GLN A 14 -14.16 -16.56 -7.48
CA GLN A 14 -14.69 -17.90 -7.19
C GLN A 14 -15.12 -18.64 -8.48
N GLU A 15 -15.71 -17.94 -9.44
CA GLU A 15 -16.06 -18.51 -10.75
C GLU A 15 -14.83 -18.98 -11.51
N ILE A 16 -13.76 -18.17 -11.54
CA ILE A 16 -12.48 -18.56 -12.17
C ILE A 16 -11.91 -19.84 -11.54
N LEU A 17 -11.98 -19.99 -10.22
CA LEU A 17 -11.52 -21.21 -9.55
C LEU A 17 -12.40 -22.42 -9.90
N LYS A 18 -13.72 -22.26 -9.96
CA LYS A 18 -14.66 -23.30 -10.39
C LYS A 18 -14.42 -23.75 -11.82
N ASP A 19 -14.26 -22.81 -12.75
CA ASP A 19 -14.00 -23.07 -14.17
C ASP A 19 -12.66 -23.80 -14.36
N ALA A 20 -11.68 -23.53 -13.49
CA ALA A 20 -10.41 -24.24 -13.46
C ALA A 20 -10.49 -25.62 -12.78
N GLY A 21 -11.66 -26.08 -12.30
CA GLY A 21 -11.83 -27.35 -11.59
C GLY A 21 -11.13 -27.38 -10.23
N ILE A 22 -10.94 -26.22 -9.59
CA ILE A 22 -10.28 -26.10 -8.28
C ILE A 22 -11.35 -26.12 -7.20
N ASP A 23 -11.27 -27.08 -6.30
CA ASP A 23 -12.11 -27.16 -5.11
C ASP A 23 -11.64 -26.14 -4.05
N PHE A 24 -12.59 -25.43 -3.41
CA PHE A 24 -12.25 -24.42 -2.41
C PHE A 24 -13.34 -24.23 -1.37
N ASP A 25 -12.89 -23.88 -0.16
CA ASP A 25 -13.72 -23.41 0.94
C ASP A 25 -13.45 -21.92 1.18
N VAL A 26 -14.53 -21.15 1.43
CA VAL A 26 -14.42 -19.73 1.83
C VAL A 26 -14.81 -19.64 3.29
N GLN A 27 -13.83 -19.61 4.17
CA GLN A 27 -14.06 -19.58 5.62
C GLN A 27 -12.93 -18.90 6.36
N TYR A 28 -13.24 -17.90 7.19
CA TYR A 28 -12.34 -17.31 8.14
C TYR A 28 -12.15 -18.24 9.35
N TYR A 29 -10.93 -18.32 9.85
CA TYR A 29 -10.58 -19.02 11.08
C TYR A 29 -9.78 -18.10 12.01
N GLU A 30 -10.03 -18.20 13.31
CA GLU A 30 -9.13 -17.66 14.30
C GLU A 30 -7.78 -18.42 14.25
N PRO A 31 -6.67 -17.80 14.72
CA PRO A 31 -5.33 -18.39 14.55
C PRO A 31 -5.19 -19.82 15.02
N GLU A 32 -5.77 -20.18 16.17
CA GLU A 32 -5.69 -21.55 16.72
C GLU A 32 -6.48 -22.57 15.91
N ASP A 33 -7.62 -22.15 15.36
CA ASP A 33 -8.47 -23.04 14.53
C ASP A 33 -7.93 -23.15 13.10
N LEU A 34 -7.24 -22.12 12.59
CA LEU A 34 -6.52 -22.19 11.33
C LEU A 34 -5.45 -23.29 11.36
N ILE A 35 -4.69 -23.39 12.47
CA ILE A 35 -3.69 -24.44 12.66
C ILE A 35 -4.31 -25.85 12.56
N LYS A 36 -5.52 -26.03 13.08
CA LYS A 36 -6.24 -27.32 13.03
C LYS A 36 -6.81 -27.61 11.64
N ALA A 37 -7.25 -26.57 10.90
CA ALA A 37 -7.90 -26.72 9.61
C ALA A 37 -6.90 -26.87 8.45
N ILE A 38 -5.77 -26.19 8.49
CA ILE A 38 -4.83 -26.05 7.37
C ILE A 38 -4.28 -27.39 6.84
N PRO A 39 -4.13 -28.49 7.62
CA PRO A 39 -3.68 -29.78 7.11
C PRO A 39 -4.53 -30.37 5.98
N GLU A 40 -5.78 -29.93 5.83
CA GLU A 40 -6.69 -30.44 4.81
C GLU A 40 -6.54 -29.75 3.45
N TYR A 41 -5.72 -28.69 3.34
CA TYR A 41 -5.63 -27.85 2.16
C TYR A 41 -4.28 -27.91 1.48
N ASP A 42 -4.30 -27.92 0.14
CA ASP A 42 -3.10 -27.80 -0.70
C ASP A 42 -2.63 -26.35 -0.86
N CYS A 43 -3.56 -25.39 -0.73
CA CYS A 43 -3.30 -23.96 -0.90
C CYS A 43 -4.09 -23.16 0.13
N VAL A 44 -3.50 -22.08 0.63
CA VAL A 44 -4.22 -21.05 1.37
C VAL A 44 -4.12 -19.71 0.63
N LEU A 45 -5.28 -19.07 0.42
CA LEU A 45 -5.41 -17.75 -0.17
C LEU A 45 -5.89 -16.77 0.89
N VAL A 46 -5.05 -15.82 1.21
CA VAL A 46 -5.31 -14.80 2.25
C VAL A 46 -5.34 -13.40 1.65
N ARG A 47 -5.81 -12.44 2.42
CA ARG A 47 -5.60 -11.00 2.14
C ARG A 47 -4.81 -10.37 3.30
N SER A 48 -5.40 -9.42 4.04
CA SER A 48 -4.68 -8.69 5.10
C SER A 48 -5.06 -9.11 6.52
N ALA A 49 -6.21 -9.73 6.72
CA ALA A 49 -6.69 -10.09 8.04
C ALA A 49 -6.00 -11.34 8.59
N THR A 50 -5.89 -12.39 7.77
CA THR A 50 -5.27 -13.64 8.18
C THR A 50 -3.74 -13.55 8.14
N LYS A 51 -3.09 -14.02 9.21
CA LYS A 51 -1.63 -14.17 9.28
C LYS A 51 -1.25 -15.63 9.04
N ILE A 52 -0.16 -15.84 8.32
CA ILE A 52 0.43 -17.16 8.07
C ILE A 52 1.85 -17.18 8.67
N PRO A 53 1.97 -17.35 9.99
CA PRO A 53 3.24 -17.50 10.67
C PRO A 53 3.78 -18.93 10.52
N LYS A 54 4.98 -19.17 11.06
CA LYS A 54 5.68 -20.47 11.05
C LYS A 54 4.78 -21.62 11.51
N GLU A 55 4.01 -21.43 12.57
CA GLU A 55 3.19 -22.48 13.18
C GLU A 55 2.09 -22.98 12.21
N VAL A 56 1.49 -22.07 11.45
CA VAL A 56 0.50 -22.43 10.41
C VAL A 56 1.17 -23.14 9.25
N ILE A 57 2.38 -22.71 8.85
CA ILE A 57 3.15 -23.36 7.77
C ILE A 57 3.55 -24.77 8.18
N ASP A 58 4.01 -24.98 9.41
CA ASP A 58 4.39 -26.29 9.92
C ASP A 58 3.20 -27.24 10.06
N ALA A 59 2.02 -26.75 10.42
CA ALA A 59 0.79 -27.53 10.50
C ALA A 59 0.27 -27.94 9.11
N GLY A 60 0.54 -27.17 8.07
CA GLY A 60 0.06 -27.39 6.70
C GLY A 60 0.77 -28.53 5.97
N SER A 61 0.56 -29.79 6.42
CA SER A 61 1.25 -30.98 5.90
C SER A 61 1.03 -31.25 4.39
N LYS A 62 -0.08 -30.76 3.82
CA LYS A 62 -0.41 -30.84 2.38
C LYS A 62 -0.12 -29.54 1.64
N LEU A 63 0.30 -28.48 2.34
CA LEU A 63 0.39 -27.14 1.78
C LEU A 63 1.49 -27.05 0.71
N LYS A 64 1.13 -26.68 -0.50
CA LYS A 64 1.99 -26.59 -1.68
C LYS A 64 2.24 -25.15 -2.10
N VAL A 65 1.33 -24.22 -1.76
CA VAL A 65 1.41 -22.81 -2.14
C VAL A 65 0.66 -21.93 -1.15
N ILE A 66 1.20 -20.75 -0.87
CA ILE A 66 0.53 -19.69 -0.12
C ILE A 66 0.30 -18.54 -1.07
N ALA A 67 -0.95 -18.08 -1.22
CA ALA A 67 -1.30 -16.97 -2.10
C ALA A 67 -1.86 -15.79 -1.31
N ARG A 68 -1.52 -14.57 -1.71
CA ARG A 68 -2.10 -13.35 -1.14
C ARG A 68 -2.72 -12.47 -2.22
N GLY A 69 -4.00 -12.16 -2.06
CA GLY A 69 -4.69 -11.12 -2.84
C GLY A 69 -4.30 -9.73 -2.35
N GLY A 70 -3.12 -9.24 -2.75
CA GLY A 70 -2.58 -7.93 -2.35
C GLY A 70 -1.12 -7.75 -2.73
N ALA A 71 -0.61 -6.52 -2.66
CA ALA A 71 0.77 -6.21 -3.08
C ALA A 71 1.81 -6.64 -2.04
N GLY A 72 1.60 -6.34 -0.76
CA GLY A 72 2.54 -6.74 0.29
C GLY A 72 2.31 -8.20 0.72
N ILE A 73 3.28 -8.78 1.43
CA ILE A 73 3.22 -10.14 1.99
C ILE A 73 3.61 -10.14 3.47
N ASP A 74 3.48 -9.00 4.15
CA ASP A 74 3.95 -8.79 5.52
C ASP A 74 3.25 -9.68 6.56
N ASN A 75 2.09 -10.23 6.23
CA ASN A 75 1.33 -11.16 7.08
C ASN A 75 1.68 -12.64 6.84
N ILE A 76 2.65 -12.93 5.97
CA ILE A 76 3.11 -14.29 5.66
C ILE A 76 4.58 -14.39 6.00
N ASP A 77 4.98 -15.42 6.74
CA ASP A 77 6.40 -15.75 6.91
C ASP A 77 6.94 -16.44 5.64
N HIS A 78 7.08 -15.61 4.58
CA HIS A 78 7.52 -16.08 3.27
C HIS A 78 8.97 -16.60 3.28
N ALA A 79 9.82 -16.07 4.18
CA ALA A 79 11.18 -16.56 4.32
C ALA A 79 11.19 -18.00 4.85
N TYR A 80 10.36 -18.26 5.85
CA TYR A 80 10.19 -19.61 6.40
C TYR A 80 9.51 -20.57 5.39
N ALA A 81 8.43 -20.11 4.72
CA ALA A 81 7.77 -20.90 3.67
C ALA A 81 8.75 -21.36 2.58
N LYS A 82 9.65 -20.45 2.16
CA LYS A 82 10.72 -20.78 1.20
C LYS A 82 11.64 -21.89 1.69
N THR A 83 12.00 -21.94 2.98
CA THR A 83 12.82 -23.04 3.53
C THR A 83 12.13 -24.40 3.51
N LYS A 84 10.79 -24.39 3.50
CA LYS A 84 9.95 -25.60 3.35
C LYS A 84 9.65 -25.95 1.89
N GLY A 85 10.17 -25.20 0.91
CA GLY A 85 9.87 -25.39 -0.50
C GLY A 85 8.45 -24.94 -0.91
N ILE A 86 7.76 -24.14 -0.08
CA ILE A 86 6.41 -23.65 -0.33
C ILE A 86 6.50 -22.23 -0.93
N PRO A 87 6.18 -22.06 -2.24
CA PRO A 87 6.17 -20.75 -2.88
C PRO A 87 5.07 -19.84 -2.31
N THR A 88 5.40 -18.55 -2.19
CA THR A 88 4.44 -17.51 -1.82
C THR A 88 4.17 -16.64 -3.03
N LEU A 89 2.90 -16.51 -3.41
CA LEU A 89 2.42 -15.73 -4.55
C LEU A 89 1.65 -14.50 -4.06
N ASN A 90 1.75 -13.39 -4.80
CA ASN A 90 0.98 -12.19 -4.51
C ASN A 90 0.55 -11.48 -5.80
N THR A 91 -0.24 -10.39 -5.65
CA THR A 91 -0.69 -9.55 -6.78
C THR A 91 -0.10 -8.14 -6.65
N PRO A 92 1.20 -7.95 -6.99
CA PRO A 92 1.98 -6.76 -6.61
C PRO A 92 1.52 -5.45 -7.27
N ALA A 93 0.78 -5.54 -8.37
CA ALA A 93 0.32 -4.36 -9.13
C ALA A 93 -1.19 -4.11 -9.06
N ALA A 94 -1.98 -5.04 -8.49
CA ALA A 94 -3.43 -5.03 -8.60
C ALA A 94 -4.11 -3.81 -7.96
N ASN A 95 -3.53 -3.25 -6.90
CA ASN A 95 -4.06 -2.09 -6.19
C ASN A 95 -3.25 -0.80 -6.42
N SER A 96 -2.30 -0.80 -7.35
CA SER A 96 -1.38 0.33 -7.51
C SER A 96 -2.10 1.62 -7.90
N ALA A 97 -3.08 1.55 -8.80
CA ALA A 97 -3.89 2.71 -9.18
C ALA A 97 -4.71 3.24 -7.99
N SER A 98 -5.35 2.35 -7.24
CA SER A 98 -6.16 2.72 -6.07
C SER A 98 -5.34 3.43 -4.99
N VAL A 99 -4.09 2.96 -4.74
CA VAL A 99 -3.20 3.62 -3.76
C VAL A 99 -2.72 4.97 -4.26
N ALA A 100 -2.40 5.10 -5.55
CA ALA A 100 -2.02 6.38 -6.15
C ALA A 100 -3.17 7.40 -6.07
N GLU A 101 -4.39 6.98 -6.35
CA GLU A 101 -5.60 7.83 -6.23
C GLU A 101 -5.86 8.25 -4.79
N LEU A 102 -5.68 7.34 -3.83
CA LEU A 102 -5.80 7.65 -2.41
C LEU A 102 -4.76 8.69 -1.97
N ALA A 103 -3.51 8.58 -2.43
CA ALA A 103 -2.47 9.56 -2.14
C ALA A 103 -2.85 10.96 -2.66
N ILE A 104 -3.33 11.06 -3.89
CA ILE A 104 -3.83 12.33 -4.48
C ILE A 104 -5.04 12.85 -3.69
N ALA A 105 -5.98 11.98 -3.31
CA ALA A 105 -7.13 12.38 -2.50
C ALA A 105 -6.72 12.98 -1.15
N HIS A 106 -5.73 12.39 -0.47
CA HIS A 106 -5.16 12.94 0.76
C HIS A 106 -4.50 14.30 0.54
N MET A 107 -3.78 14.51 -0.56
CA MET A 107 -3.22 15.82 -0.90
C MET A 107 -4.33 16.88 -1.01
N PHE A 108 -5.42 16.61 -1.73
CA PHE A 108 -6.56 17.52 -1.81
C PHE A 108 -7.24 17.71 -0.45
N ALA A 109 -7.41 16.65 0.32
CA ALA A 109 -8.04 16.73 1.64
C ALA A 109 -7.27 17.66 2.59
N LEU A 110 -5.94 17.58 2.59
CA LEU A 110 -5.07 18.43 3.37
C LEU A 110 -5.04 19.87 2.82
N ALA A 111 -4.77 20.04 1.53
CA ALA A 111 -4.63 21.33 0.88
C ALA A 111 -5.92 22.20 0.94
N ARG A 112 -7.09 21.58 0.98
CA ARG A 112 -8.41 22.24 0.91
C ARG A 112 -9.28 22.05 2.15
N PHE A 113 -8.73 21.45 3.24
CA PHE A 113 -9.46 21.22 4.50
C PHE A 113 -10.78 20.44 4.32
N LEU A 114 -10.81 19.43 3.41
CA LEU A 114 -12.07 18.77 3.04
C LEU A 114 -12.75 18.12 4.25
N HIS A 115 -11.99 17.46 5.11
CA HIS A 115 -12.53 16.79 6.30
C HIS A 115 -13.13 17.81 7.28
N GLN A 116 -12.37 18.84 7.65
CA GLN A 116 -12.75 19.85 8.63
C GLN A 116 -13.95 20.67 8.13
N SER A 117 -13.93 21.08 6.87
CA SER A 117 -15.04 21.84 6.28
C SER A 117 -16.32 21.00 6.20
N ASN A 118 -16.23 19.71 5.90
CA ASN A 118 -17.39 18.82 5.91
C ASN A 118 -17.98 18.67 7.32
N LEU A 119 -17.14 18.48 8.35
CA LEU A 119 -17.61 18.38 9.75
C LEU A 119 -18.36 19.63 10.18
N THR A 120 -17.78 20.80 9.98
CA THR A 120 -18.42 22.06 10.40
C THR A 120 -19.68 22.39 9.61
N MET A 121 -19.74 22.04 8.33
CA MET A 121 -20.97 22.15 7.53
C MET A 121 -22.09 21.25 8.07
N ARG A 122 -21.78 20.04 8.51
CA ARG A 122 -22.75 19.14 9.16
C ARG A 122 -23.27 19.67 10.49
N GLU A 123 -22.46 20.49 11.18
CA GLU A 123 -22.84 21.20 12.40
C GLU A 123 -23.63 22.51 12.11
N GLY A 124 -23.94 22.81 10.86
CA GLY A 124 -24.62 24.04 10.45
C GLY A 124 -23.74 25.31 10.51
N LYS A 125 -22.40 25.14 10.56
CA LYS A 125 -21.46 26.27 10.66
C LYS A 125 -20.86 26.61 9.29
N TRP A 126 -20.88 27.92 8.95
CA TRP A 126 -20.26 28.45 7.72
C TRP A 126 -18.92 29.13 8.05
N GLU A 127 -17.83 28.38 8.08
CA GLU A 127 -16.51 28.85 8.56
C GLU A 127 -15.51 29.11 7.42
N LYS A 128 -15.96 29.67 6.28
CA LYS A 128 -15.15 29.88 5.07
C LYS A 128 -13.77 30.50 5.33
N LYS A 129 -13.68 31.44 6.29
CA LYS A 129 -12.41 32.14 6.59
C LYS A 129 -11.35 31.22 7.23
N LYS A 130 -11.76 30.16 7.94
CA LYS A 130 -10.86 29.21 8.60
C LYS A 130 -10.22 28.23 7.61
N TYR A 131 -10.87 27.99 6.47
CA TYR A 131 -10.47 26.97 5.49
C TYR A 131 -9.85 27.61 4.24
N LYS A 132 -8.94 28.58 4.44
CA LYS A 132 -8.14 29.12 3.36
C LYS A 132 -7.07 28.12 2.96
N GLY A 133 -7.35 27.33 1.92
CA GLY A 133 -6.43 26.31 1.40
C GLY A 133 -5.43 26.86 0.38
N ILE A 134 -4.67 25.92 -0.17
CA ILE A 134 -3.70 26.14 -1.25
C ILE A 134 -4.07 25.31 -2.48
N GLU A 135 -3.56 25.70 -3.65
CA GLU A 135 -3.63 24.92 -4.87
C GLU A 135 -2.48 23.94 -4.96
N LEU A 136 -2.69 22.79 -5.60
CA LEU A 136 -1.63 21.83 -5.91
C LEU A 136 -0.81 22.26 -7.12
N ALA A 137 -1.43 22.94 -8.08
CA ALA A 137 -0.77 23.45 -9.28
C ALA A 137 0.45 24.32 -8.92
N GLY A 138 1.57 24.06 -9.59
CA GLY A 138 2.83 24.74 -9.36
C GLY A 138 3.61 24.30 -8.10
N LYS A 139 3.02 23.47 -7.23
CA LYS A 139 3.70 22.88 -6.07
C LYS A 139 4.59 21.71 -6.46
N THR A 140 5.58 21.42 -5.64
CA THR A 140 6.49 20.30 -5.83
C THR A 140 6.04 19.10 -5.00
N LEU A 141 5.79 17.97 -5.67
CA LEU A 141 5.59 16.66 -5.05
C LEU A 141 6.93 15.92 -5.00
N GLY A 142 7.38 15.59 -3.81
CA GLY A 142 8.50 14.68 -3.56
C GLY A 142 8.01 13.26 -3.35
N LEU A 143 8.44 12.32 -4.18
CA LEU A 143 8.14 10.91 -4.03
C LEU A 143 9.31 10.19 -3.35
N VAL A 144 9.04 9.51 -2.27
CA VAL A 144 9.98 8.59 -1.65
C VAL A 144 9.58 7.17 -2.02
N GLY A 145 10.30 6.61 -2.99
CA GLY A 145 9.93 5.41 -3.74
C GLY A 145 9.26 5.77 -5.07
N CYS A 146 9.90 5.40 -6.18
CA CYS A 146 9.47 5.64 -7.56
C CYS A 146 9.11 4.34 -8.31
N GLY A 147 8.65 3.32 -7.57
CA GLY A 147 8.12 2.08 -8.12
C GLY A 147 6.76 2.29 -8.79
N LYS A 148 6.00 1.21 -9.04
CA LYS A 148 4.73 1.26 -9.76
C LYS A 148 3.73 2.27 -9.20
N ILE A 149 3.55 2.30 -7.88
CA ILE A 149 2.63 3.23 -7.21
C ILE A 149 3.15 4.67 -7.31
N GLY A 150 4.44 4.89 -7.02
CA GLY A 150 5.06 6.22 -7.12
C GLY A 150 4.91 6.81 -8.52
N GLN A 151 5.15 6.05 -9.56
CA GLN A 151 4.99 6.50 -10.96
C GLN A 151 3.54 6.84 -11.30
N LEU A 152 2.56 6.02 -10.88
CA LEU A 152 1.14 6.33 -11.08
C LEU A 152 0.69 7.57 -10.29
N THR A 153 1.28 7.81 -9.11
CA THR A 153 1.05 9.04 -8.34
C THR A 153 1.65 10.25 -9.04
N ALA A 154 2.86 10.10 -9.59
CA ALA A 154 3.52 11.15 -10.39
C ALA A 154 2.70 11.54 -11.62
N GLU A 155 2.22 10.55 -12.39
CA GLU A 155 1.36 10.79 -13.56
C GLU A 155 0.17 11.66 -13.23
N LYS A 156 -0.56 11.31 -12.16
CA LYS A 156 -1.72 12.07 -11.70
C LYS A 156 -1.33 13.46 -11.21
N ALA A 157 -0.25 13.59 -10.46
CA ALA A 157 0.23 14.87 -9.95
C ALA A 157 0.70 15.81 -11.08
N ILE A 158 1.38 15.30 -12.10
CA ILE A 158 1.75 16.06 -13.31
C ILE A 158 0.50 16.55 -14.03
N GLY A 159 -0.54 15.72 -14.17
CA GLY A 159 -1.83 16.10 -14.74
C GLY A 159 -2.55 17.21 -13.96
N LEU A 160 -2.24 17.39 -12.67
CA LEU A 160 -2.74 18.48 -11.81
C LEU A 160 -1.83 19.73 -11.85
N GLY A 161 -0.79 19.74 -12.70
CA GLY A 161 0.13 20.87 -12.83
C GLY A 161 1.20 20.93 -11.74
N MET A 162 1.43 19.85 -11.00
CA MET A 162 2.54 19.78 -10.02
C MET A 162 3.88 19.50 -10.71
N LYS A 163 4.96 19.96 -10.09
CA LYS A 163 6.32 19.49 -10.37
C LYS A 163 6.56 18.21 -9.58
N VAL A 164 7.20 17.21 -10.19
CA VAL A 164 7.49 15.95 -9.50
C VAL A 164 8.99 15.69 -9.44
N ILE A 165 9.48 15.44 -8.24
CA ILE A 165 10.83 14.99 -7.93
C ILE A 165 10.72 13.66 -7.18
N ALA A 166 11.73 12.81 -7.28
CA ALA A 166 11.68 11.52 -6.59
C ALA A 166 13.06 11.04 -6.14
N CYS A 167 13.08 10.21 -5.12
CA CYS A 167 14.23 9.38 -4.76
C CYS A 167 13.82 7.91 -4.74
N ASP A 168 14.68 7.06 -5.27
CA ASP A 168 14.52 5.60 -5.24
C ASP A 168 15.91 4.96 -5.33
N PRO A 169 16.22 3.95 -4.51
CA PRO A 169 17.55 3.31 -4.55
C PRO A 169 17.75 2.37 -5.75
N VAL A 170 16.67 1.99 -6.45
CA VAL A 170 16.67 0.98 -7.51
C VAL A 170 16.32 1.59 -8.87
N VAL A 171 15.33 2.50 -8.88
CA VAL A 171 14.88 3.15 -10.13
C VAL A 171 15.85 4.24 -10.51
N THR A 172 16.49 4.08 -11.66
CA THR A 172 17.48 5.05 -12.22
C THR A 172 16.92 5.87 -13.37
N GLU A 173 15.83 5.42 -13.98
CA GLU A 173 15.18 6.09 -15.12
C GLU A 173 13.66 6.03 -14.99
N THR A 174 12.98 7.05 -15.49
CA THR A 174 11.52 7.11 -15.54
C THR A 174 11.06 7.52 -16.94
N CYS A 175 9.90 7.02 -17.36
CA CYS A 175 9.30 7.39 -18.65
C CYS A 175 8.53 8.72 -18.62
N MET A 176 8.50 9.39 -17.47
CA MET A 176 7.82 10.67 -17.28
C MET A 176 8.84 11.76 -16.89
N ASN A 177 8.41 13.01 -16.95
CA ASN A 177 9.25 14.15 -16.52
C ASN A 177 9.36 14.20 -14.98
N ILE A 178 10.04 13.19 -14.39
CA ILE A 178 10.33 13.08 -12.97
C ILE A 178 11.83 13.24 -12.79
N LYS A 179 12.26 14.24 -12.04
CA LYS A 179 13.65 14.42 -11.70
C LYS A 179 14.03 13.51 -10.54
N LEU A 180 14.87 12.52 -10.80
CA LEU A 180 15.45 11.68 -9.75
C LEU A 180 16.59 12.44 -9.05
N MET A 181 16.61 12.40 -7.72
CA MET A 181 17.60 13.10 -6.89
C MET A 181 17.80 12.41 -5.53
N PRO A 182 18.85 12.74 -4.78
CA PRO A 182 19.07 12.21 -3.44
C PRO A 182 17.90 12.49 -2.49
N PHE A 183 17.66 11.58 -1.55
CA PHE A 183 16.57 11.69 -0.57
C PHE A 183 16.56 13.05 0.16
N GLU A 184 17.73 13.52 0.61
CA GLU A 184 17.83 14.78 1.33
C GLU A 184 17.43 16.01 0.49
N GLU A 185 17.69 15.97 -0.81
CA GLU A 185 17.28 17.04 -1.71
C GLU A 185 15.76 17.01 -1.97
N VAL A 186 15.18 15.82 -2.05
CA VAL A 186 13.70 15.67 -2.11
C VAL A 186 13.07 16.30 -0.88
N LEU A 187 13.59 16.05 0.33
CA LEU A 187 13.08 16.64 1.56
C LEU A 187 13.09 18.17 1.54
N LYS A 188 14.19 18.78 1.05
CA LYS A 188 14.36 20.23 1.01
C LYS A 188 13.45 20.91 -0.03
N GLU A 189 13.24 20.27 -1.18
CA GLU A 189 12.54 20.92 -2.31
C GLU A 189 11.02 20.67 -2.31
N ALA A 190 10.53 19.63 -1.64
CA ALA A 190 9.13 19.24 -1.69
C ALA A 190 8.20 20.16 -0.88
N ASP A 191 7.03 20.46 -1.43
CA ASP A 191 5.89 21.06 -0.72
C ASP A 191 4.94 19.96 -0.22
N PHE A 192 4.91 18.83 -0.91
CA PHE A 192 4.21 17.59 -0.54
C PHE A 192 5.18 16.43 -0.65
N ILE A 193 5.21 15.55 0.33
CA ILE A 193 6.00 14.31 0.32
C ILE A 193 5.04 13.12 0.38
N SER A 194 5.19 12.17 -0.55
CA SER A 194 4.40 10.94 -0.54
C SER A 194 5.31 9.71 -0.48
N LEU A 195 5.04 8.84 0.50
CA LEU A 195 5.82 7.64 0.75
C LEU A 195 5.25 6.45 0.02
N HIS A 196 6.08 5.76 -0.76
CA HIS A 196 5.76 4.58 -1.55
C HIS A 196 6.82 3.48 -1.40
N VAL A 197 7.29 3.29 -0.18
CA VAL A 197 8.36 2.35 0.18
C VAL A 197 7.80 1.13 0.93
N PRO A 198 8.48 -0.02 0.90
CA PRO A 198 8.13 -1.15 1.74
C PRO A 198 8.33 -0.83 3.23
N LYS A 199 7.91 -1.75 4.11
CA LYS A 199 8.14 -1.62 5.54
C LYS A 199 9.65 -1.58 5.82
N MET A 200 10.09 -0.54 6.53
CA MET A 200 11.47 -0.37 6.98
C MET A 200 11.63 -0.90 8.41
N LYS A 201 12.86 -1.18 8.83
CA LYS A 201 13.17 -1.56 10.22
C LYS A 201 13.04 -0.37 11.17
N GLU A 202 13.41 0.81 10.69
CA GLU A 202 13.37 2.07 11.42
C GLU A 202 12.49 3.07 10.68
N ALA A 203 11.99 4.08 11.39
CA ALA A 203 11.21 5.16 10.79
C ALA A 203 12.06 5.91 9.74
N LEU A 204 11.56 5.98 8.51
CA LEU A 204 12.25 6.65 7.40
C LEU A 204 12.27 8.18 7.57
N ILE A 205 11.23 8.73 8.18
CA ILE A 205 11.10 10.15 8.48
C ILE A 205 11.03 10.30 10.00
N GLY A 206 12.09 10.79 10.58
CA GLY A 206 12.21 11.15 11.96
C GLY A 206 12.47 12.65 12.14
N LYS A 207 12.88 13.05 13.34
CA LYS A 207 13.16 14.46 13.67
C LYS A 207 14.18 15.10 12.73
N LYS A 208 15.27 14.37 12.42
CA LYS A 208 16.36 14.86 11.55
C LYS A 208 15.89 15.13 10.12
N GLU A 209 15.00 14.31 9.61
CA GLU A 209 14.42 14.45 8.28
C GLU A 209 13.44 15.62 8.25
N ILE A 210 12.60 15.76 9.27
CA ILE A 210 11.64 16.88 9.40
C ILE A 210 12.37 18.22 9.48
N GLU A 211 13.49 18.31 10.20
CA GLU A 211 14.30 19.52 10.29
C GLU A 211 14.90 20.00 8.95
N LYS A 212 14.97 19.11 7.95
CA LYS A 212 15.46 19.43 6.58
C LYS A 212 14.34 19.85 5.63
N MET A 213 13.10 19.67 6.03
CA MET A 213 11.94 19.95 5.19
C MET A 213 11.55 21.43 5.20
N LYS A 214 10.75 21.83 4.23
CA LYS A 214 10.15 23.17 4.25
C LYS A 214 9.13 23.30 5.38
N ASP A 215 9.04 24.48 5.96
CA ASP A 215 7.95 24.80 6.90
C ASP A 215 6.60 24.64 6.22
N GLY A 216 5.70 23.91 6.87
CA GLY A 216 4.35 23.66 6.33
C GLY A 216 4.27 22.59 5.24
N VAL A 217 5.31 21.76 5.06
CA VAL A 217 5.28 20.60 4.17
C VAL A 217 4.16 19.63 4.57
N TYR A 218 3.51 19.02 3.59
CA TYR A 218 2.52 17.98 3.79
C TYR A 218 3.14 16.59 3.57
N ILE A 219 2.94 15.68 4.51
CA ILE A 219 3.43 14.30 4.41
C ILE A 219 2.26 13.35 4.25
N ILE A 220 2.30 12.53 3.20
CA ILE A 220 1.31 11.51 2.88
C ILE A 220 1.95 10.13 2.99
N ASN A 221 1.37 9.25 3.81
CA ASN A 221 1.82 7.87 3.93
C ASN A 221 0.68 6.90 3.64
N CYS A 222 0.60 6.41 2.40
CA CYS A 222 -0.29 5.34 1.98
C CYS A 222 0.46 4.00 1.84
N ALA A 223 1.70 3.91 2.34
CA ALA A 223 2.53 2.72 2.23
C ALA A 223 2.41 1.79 3.45
N ARG A 224 3.27 1.94 4.44
CA ARG A 224 3.29 1.12 5.66
C ARG A 224 3.46 2.03 6.88
N GLY A 225 2.84 1.61 8.01
CA GLY A 225 3.07 2.24 9.30
C GLY A 225 4.43 1.84 9.90
N GLY A 226 4.92 2.65 10.82
CA GLY A 226 6.17 2.43 11.56
C GLY A 226 7.04 3.66 11.58
#